data_036ff9808c6af0721416109657152b48
#
_entry.id   036ff9808c6af0721416109657152b48
#
_cell.length_a   1.000
_cell.length_b   1.000
_cell.length_c   1.000
_cell.angle_alpha   90.00
_cell.angle_beta   90.00
_cell.angle_gamma   90.00
#
_symmetry.space_group_name_H-M   'P 1'
#
loop_
_entity.id
_entity.type
_entity.pdbx_description
1 polymer ?
#
loop_
_entity_poly.entity_id
_entity_poly.type
_entity_poly.pdbx_seq_one_letter_code
_entity_poly.pdbx_strand_id
1 'polypeptide(L)'
;MISLFIAGNLITVAQNNVSAKEKTADSNNVTRKDNQEYNFPEDIIEPGPELPMYLYPPSIEKITNTMNGIKIQWKKVENADGYRIQRKTGKDKWKDLKILKKNKYTDNAVRNGQNYRYRVYAYAVNSVDFIENTGIKSITKNFLYLQVPSIKYSKKSRKTRCKISWKQNKKADGYNLQISTSKQFKKPVIKKIKGKRKSITNINIHKNKSYYVKVRAYKMDAGKTYYSAWSYIKMIK
;
A
#
# COMPACT_ATOMS: atom_id res chain seq x y z
N MET A 1 -19.70 -35.74 3.24
CA MET A 1 -20.78 -34.74 3.12
C MET A 1 -21.11 -34.26 4.54
N ILE A 2 -20.39 -33.26 5.05
CA ILE A 2 -20.72 -32.58 6.30
C ILE A 2 -20.52 -31.09 6.03
N SER A 3 -21.65 -30.43 5.94
CA SER A 3 -21.75 -28.97 5.73
C SER A 3 -21.60 -28.29 7.09
N LEU A 4 -20.58 -27.45 7.28
CA LEU A 4 -20.44 -26.65 8.49
C LEU A 4 -20.87 -25.22 8.18
N PHE A 5 -22.08 -24.88 8.60
CA PHE A 5 -22.58 -23.51 8.66
C PHE A 5 -21.88 -22.77 9.81
N ILE A 6 -21.13 -21.73 9.51
CA ILE A 6 -20.70 -20.78 10.53
C ILE A 6 -21.66 -19.61 10.47
N ALA A 7 -22.53 -19.54 11.48
CA ALA A 7 -23.42 -18.41 11.73
C ALA A 7 -22.61 -17.17 12.10
N GLY A 8 -22.79 -16.09 11.35
CA GLY A 8 -22.24 -14.79 11.69
C GLY A 8 -23.01 -14.17 12.85
N ASN A 9 -22.32 -13.89 13.96
CA ASN A 9 -22.87 -13.08 15.04
C ASN A 9 -22.82 -11.60 14.63
N LEU A 10 -23.96 -11.08 14.20
CA LEU A 10 -24.23 -9.65 14.20
C LEU A 10 -24.43 -9.19 15.64
N ILE A 11 -23.50 -8.43 16.18
CA ILE A 11 -23.73 -7.69 17.43
C ILE A 11 -24.44 -6.39 17.04
N THR A 12 -25.76 -6.40 17.24
CA THR A 12 -26.59 -5.18 17.15
C THR A 12 -26.42 -4.41 18.45
N VAL A 13 -25.77 -3.28 18.43
CA VAL A 13 -25.75 -2.33 19.54
C VAL A 13 -27.08 -1.61 19.54
N ALA A 14 -27.97 -1.98 20.44
CA ALA A 14 -29.21 -1.26 20.69
C ALA A 14 -28.89 0.07 21.37
N GLN A 15 -29.16 1.17 20.69
CA GLN A 15 -29.18 2.50 21.30
C GLN A 15 -30.50 2.64 22.07
N ASN A 16 -30.43 2.60 23.39
CA ASN A 16 -31.55 2.96 24.24
C ASN A 16 -31.70 4.48 24.25
N ASN A 17 -32.58 4.98 23.42
CA ASN A 17 -33.13 6.33 23.55
C ASN A 17 -34.14 6.32 24.68
N VAL A 18 -33.75 6.83 25.85
CA VAL A 18 -34.69 7.14 26.93
C VAL A 18 -35.32 8.50 26.62
N SER A 19 -36.52 8.46 26.08
CA SER A 19 -37.38 9.64 25.96
C SER A 19 -37.95 10.00 27.32
N ALA A 20 -37.50 11.08 27.92
CA ALA A 20 -38.15 11.63 29.13
C ALA A 20 -39.47 12.29 28.72
N LYS A 21 -40.56 11.67 29.07
CA LYS A 21 -41.88 12.32 29.08
C LYS A 21 -42.01 13.13 30.35
N GLU A 22 -42.09 14.43 30.23
CA GLU A 22 -42.57 15.35 31.26
C GLU A 22 -44.03 14.98 31.63
N LYS A 23 -44.26 14.60 32.89
CA LYS A 23 -45.58 14.62 33.50
C LYS A 23 -45.61 15.80 34.46
N THR A 24 -46.42 16.77 34.10
CA THR A 24 -46.91 17.80 35.03
C THR A 24 -47.69 17.09 36.13
N ALA A 25 -47.30 17.24 37.36
CA ALA A 25 -48.05 16.84 38.53
C ALA A 25 -48.31 18.05 39.40
N ASP A 26 -49.59 18.12 39.73
CA ASP A 26 -50.33 19.12 40.46
C ASP A 26 -49.76 19.39 41.86
N SER A 27 -49.91 20.65 42.28
CA SER A 27 -49.57 21.16 43.60
C SER A 27 -50.48 20.58 44.67
N ASN A 28 -49.91 19.87 45.64
CA ASN A 28 -50.53 19.79 46.96
C ASN A 28 -49.44 19.73 48.06
N ASN A 29 -49.53 20.74 48.84
CA ASN A 29 -48.89 21.12 50.06
C ASN A 29 -48.59 19.95 51.00
N VAL A 30 -47.31 19.65 51.25
CA VAL A 30 -46.88 18.91 52.45
C VAL A 30 -45.64 19.58 52.99
N THR A 31 -45.83 20.34 54.07
CA THR A 31 -44.75 20.83 54.94
C THR A 31 -43.99 19.66 55.54
N ARG A 32 -42.75 19.49 55.12
CA ARG A 32 -41.78 18.67 55.84
C ARG A 32 -40.75 19.59 56.50
N LYS A 33 -40.78 19.61 57.79
CA LYS A 33 -39.65 19.94 58.64
C LYS A 33 -38.68 18.77 58.52
N ASP A 34 -37.50 19.01 58.06
CA ASP A 34 -36.20 18.46 58.51
C ASP A 34 -35.20 18.79 57.45
N ASN A 35 -34.43 19.87 57.70
CA ASN A 35 -33.22 20.18 56.94
C ASN A 35 -32.13 19.20 57.38
N GLN A 36 -32.12 18.00 56.86
CA GLN A 36 -30.90 17.18 56.80
C GLN A 36 -30.34 17.32 55.38
N GLU A 37 -29.28 18.07 55.32
CA GLU A 37 -28.39 18.12 54.16
C GLU A 37 -27.76 16.74 54.04
N TYR A 38 -28.31 15.89 53.15
CA TYR A 38 -27.65 14.65 52.75
C TYR A 38 -26.43 15.03 51.91
N ASN A 39 -25.28 15.08 52.50
CA ASN A 39 -24.02 14.98 51.79
C ASN A 39 -23.94 13.56 51.23
N PHE A 40 -24.32 13.42 49.97
CA PHE A 40 -23.93 12.25 49.19
C PHE A 40 -22.38 12.22 49.20
N PRO A 41 -21.73 11.12 49.61
CA PRO A 41 -20.29 11.00 49.38
C PRO A 41 -20.10 11.23 47.88
N GLU A 42 -19.19 12.10 47.51
CA GLU A 42 -18.72 12.16 46.12
C GLU A 42 -18.30 10.73 45.78
N ASP A 43 -19.15 10.03 45.04
CA ASP A 43 -18.82 8.73 44.51
C ASP A 43 -17.53 8.93 43.75
N ILE A 44 -16.43 8.48 44.34
CA ILE A 44 -15.14 8.35 43.65
C ILE A 44 -15.46 7.34 42.54
N ILE A 45 -15.83 7.85 41.36
CA ILE A 45 -15.97 7.06 40.17
C ILE A 45 -14.55 6.60 39.88
N GLU A 46 -14.18 5.46 40.41
CA GLU A 46 -12.94 4.82 40.02
C GLU A 46 -13.00 4.71 38.49
N PRO A 47 -11.96 5.17 37.79
CA PRO A 47 -11.93 5.03 36.35
C PRO A 47 -12.12 3.55 36.04
N GLY A 48 -13.21 3.22 35.37
CA GLY A 48 -13.48 1.85 34.96
C GLY A 48 -12.28 1.28 34.21
N PRO A 49 -12.11 -0.05 34.19
CA PRO A 49 -10.97 -0.67 33.54
C PRO A 49 -10.80 -0.09 32.14
N GLU A 50 -9.61 0.44 31.83
CA GLU A 50 -9.30 0.95 30.50
C GLU A 50 -9.64 -0.14 29.48
N LEU A 51 -10.52 0.18 28.54
CA LEU A 51 -10.88 -0.74 27.46
C LEU A 51 -9.60 -1.14 26.71
N PRO A 52 -9.40 -2.43 26.42
CA PRO A 52 -8.21 -2.88 25.76
C PRO A 52 -8.03 -2.12 24.43
N MET A 53 -6.86 -1.51 24.25
CA MET A 53 -6.52 -0.81 23.01
C MET A 53 -6.59 -1.79 21.84
N TYR A 54 -7.49 -1.53 20.89
CA TYR A 54 -7.63 -2.34 19.69
C TYR A 54 -6.98 -1.65 18.49
N LEU A 55 -6.01 -2.32 17.87
CA LEU A 55 -5.39 -1.84 16.64
C LEU A 55 -6.01 -2.50 15.43
N TYR A 56 -6.55 -1.69 14.52
CA TYR A 56 -7.04 -2.16 13.24
C TYR A 56 -5.88 -2.65 12.34
N PRO A 57 -6.11 -3.68 11.49
CA PRO A 57 -5.08 -4.13 10.57
C PRO A 57 -4.76 -3.06 9.53
N PRO A 58 -3.47 -2.82 9.22
CA PRO A 58 -3.09 -1.89 8.18
C PRO A 58 -3.64 -2.33 6.82
N SER A 59 -4.27 -1.45 6.06
CA SER A 59 -4.72 -1.72 4.69
C SER A 59 -3.63 -1.36 3.69
N ILE A 60 -3.09 -2.34 2.95
CA ILE A 60 -2.10 -2.08 1.90
C ILE A 60 -2.80 -1.44 0.69
N GLU A 61 -2.50 -0.16 0.45
CA GLU A 61 -3.10 0.63 -0.65
C GLU A 61 -2.33 0.48 -1.96
N LYS A 62 -1.01 0.44 -1.88
CA LYS A 62 -0.18 0.49 -3.06
C LYS A 62 1.07 -0.37 -2.94
N ILE A 63 1.32 -1.15 -3.99
CA ILE A 63 2.56 -1.89 -4.18
C ILE A 63 3.08 -1.62 -5.59
N THR A 64 4.33 -1.19 -5.72
CA THR A 64 4.90 -0.79 -7.01
C THR A 64 6.37 -1.18 -7.14
N ASN A 65 6.77 -1.56 -8.35
CA ASN A 65 8.18 -1.63 -8.71
C ASN A 65 8.79 -0.22 -8.78
N THR A 66 9.95 -0.04 -8.17
CA THR A 66 10.77 1.17 -8.21
C THR A 66 12.09 0.89 -8.89
N MET A 67 12.95 1.91 -9.02
CA MET A 67 14.31 1.73 -9.53
C MET A 67 15.11 0.74 -8.67
N ASN A 68 14.92 0.78 -7.37
CA ASN A 68 15.77 0.09 -6.39
C ASN A 68 15.08 -1.06 -5.66
N GLY A 69 13.82 -1.42 -6.04
CA GLY A 69 13.12 -2.47 -5.32
C GLY A 69 11.60 -2.41 -5.44
N ILE A 70 10.91 -2.95 -4.46
CA ILE A 70 9.45 -2.90 -4.34
C ILE A 70 9.07 -1.93 -3.23
N LYS A 71 8.29 -0.90 -3.56
CA LYS A 71 7.71 0.02 -2.59
C LYS A 71 6.31 -0.48 -2.19
N ILE A 72 6.09 -0.61 -0.91
CA ILE A 72 4.82 -0.95 -0.27
C ILE A 72 4.35 0.27 0.52
N GLN A 73 3.08 0.61 0.43
CA GLN A 73 2.44 1.70 1.17
C GLN A 73 1.08 1.23 1.68
N TRP A 74 0.75 1.60 2.91
CA TRP A 74 -0.51 1.23 3.59
C TRP A 74 -1.13 2.44 4.27
N LYS A 75 -2.42 2.34 4.62
CA LYS A 75 -3.10 3.37 5.40
C LYS A 75 -2.50 3.48 6.79
N LYS A 76 -2.38 4.70 7.28
CA LYS A 76 -2.05 4.94 8.69
C LYS A 76 -3.12 4.29 9.56
N VAL A 77 -2.70 3.62 10.62
CA VAL A 77 -3.57 3.07 11.65
C VAL A 77 -3.56 4.04 12.83
N GLU A 78 -4.72 4.40 13.28
CA GLU A 78 -4.90 5.25 14.45
C GLU A 78 -4.35 4.55 15.70
N ASN A 79 -3.76 5.31 16.59
CA ASN A 79 -3.12 4.81 17.83
C ASN A 79 -1.97 3.81 17.62
N ALA A 80 -1.47 3.65 16.39
CA ALA A 80 -0.30 2.81 16.16
C ALA A 80 1.00 3.61 16.32
N ASP A 81 1.91 3.14 17.15
CA ASP A 81 3.26 3.66 17.30
C ASP A 81 4.16 3.30 16.13
N GLY A 82 3.83 2.21 15.46
CA GLY A 82 4.57 1.77 14.29
C GLY A 82 4.03 0.51 13.63
N TYR A 83 4.88 -0.06 12.78
CA TYR A 83 4.52 -1.18 11.93
C TYR A 83 5.66 -2.19 11.84
N ARG A 84 5.31 -3.47 11.83
CA ARG A 84 6.20 -4.58 11.46
C ARG A 84 5.84 -5.06 10.07
N ILE A 85 6.79 -5.04 9.14
CA ILE A 85 6.60 -5.57 7.79
C ILE A 85 7.34 -6.88 7.60
N GLN A 86 6.66 -7.84 6.98
CA GLN A 86 7.21 -9.15 6.65
C GLN A 86 7.07 -9.45 5.17
N ARG A 87 7.97 -10.30 4.66
CA ARG A 87 7.99 -10.79 3.28
C ARG A 87 7.96 -12.31 3.23
N LYS A 88 7.31 -12.84 2.20
CA LYS A 88 7.32 -14.26 1.86
C LYS A 88 7.60 -14.45 0.36
N THR A 89 8.38 -15.45 0.01
CA THR A 89 8.71 -15.85 -1.35
C THR A 89 8.23 -17.28 -1.59
N GLY A 90 7.33 -17.49 -2.54
CA GLY A 90 6.79 -18.83 -2.84
C GLY A 90 6.20 -19.55 -1.63
N LYS A 91 6.74 -20.72 -1.30
CA LYS A 91 6.34 -21.54 -0.16
C LYS A 91 7.13 -21.27 1.13
N ASP A 92 8.12 -20.35 1.10
CA ASP A 92 8.94 -20.01 2.27
C ASP A 92 8.11 -19.54 3.47
N LYS A 93 8.70 -19.58 4.67
CA LYS A 93 8.14 -18.95 5.86
C LYS A 93 8.16 -17.43 5.71
N TRP A 94 7.29 -16.74 6.47
CA TRP A 94 7.31 -15.27 6.58
C TRP A 94 8.60 -14.83 7.27
N LYS A 95 9.28 -13.83 6.69
CA LYS A 95 10.52 -13.26 7.21
C LYS A 95 10.29 -11.80 7.56
N ASP A 96 10.72 -11.39 8.75
CA ASP A 96 10.75 -9.99 9.14
C ASP A 96 11.71 -9.20 8.26
N LEU A 97 11.26 -8.03 7.83
CA LEU A 97 12.06 -7.09 7.06
C LEU A 97 12.45 -5.88 7.90
N LYS A 98 11.48 -5.28 8.57
CA LYS A 98 11.71 -4.05 9.34
C LYS A 98 10.56 -3.78 10.32
N ILE A 99 10.91 -3.13 11.44
CA ILE A 99 10.00 -2.39 12.31
C ILE A 99 10.22 -0.90 12.03
N LEU A 100 9.16 -0.12 11.81
CA LEU A 100 9.26 1.29 11.41
C LEU A 100 8.01 2.09 11.79
N LYS A 101 8.18 3.40 12.00
CA LYS A 101 7.07 4.34 12.32
C LYS A 101 6.31 4.83 11.07
N LYS A 102 6.93 4.75 9.88
CA LYS A 102 6.34 5.25 8.62
C LYS A 102 5.40 4.20 8.00
N ASN A 103 4.31 4.64 7.39
CA ASN A 103 3.35 3.79 6.67
C ASN A 103 3.79 3.41 5.24
N LYS A 104 5.08 3.33 5.00
CA LYS A 104 5.68 2.93 3.71
C LYS A 104 7.05 2.31 3.91
N TYR A 105 7.37 1.33 3.07
CA TYR A 105 8.66 0.64 3.06
C TYR A 105 9.11 0.36 1.63
N THR A 106 10.42 0.36 1.39
CA THR A 106 10.99 -0.10 0.12
C THR A 106 11.90 -1.27 0.37
N ASP A 107 11.51 -2.43 -0.14
CA ASP A 107 12.31 -3.65 -0.10
C ASP A 107 13.32 -3.66 -1.25
N ASN A 108 14.56 -3.40 -0.92
CA ASN A 108 15.68 -3.38 -1.88
C ASN A 108 16.32 -4.76 -2.09
N ALA A 109 16.01 -5.72 -1.20
CA ALA A 109 16.57 -7.08 -1.25
C ALA A 109 15.71 -8.02 -2.10
N VAL A 110 15.31 -7.56 -3.29
CA VAL A 110 14.46 -8.30 -4.23
C VAL A 110 15.24 -8.75 -5.47
N ARG A 111 14.85 -9.91 -6.01
CA ARG A 111 15.50 -10.52 -7.18
C ARG A 111 14.62 -10.41 -8.42
N ASN A 112 15.24 -10.08 -9.55
CA ASN A 112 14.55 -9.93 -10.84
C ASN A 112 13.80 -11.20 -11.25
N GLY A 113 12.51 -11.04 -11.57
CA GLY A 113 11.62 -12.13 -12.00
C GLY A 113 11.06 -12.98 -10.88
N GLN A 114 11.24 -12.57 -9.62
CA GLN A 114 10.75 -13.27 -8.44
C GLN A 114 9.42 -12.68 -7.96
N ASN A 115 8.49 -13.54 -7.55
CA ASN A 115 7.24 -13.17 -6.91
C ASN A 115 7.41 -13.05 -5.40
N TYR A 116 6.81 -12.01 -4.83
CA TYR A 116 6.81 -11.72 -3.40
C TYR A 116 5.40 -11.48 -2.88
N ARG A 117 5.16 -11.82 -1.61
CA ARG A 117 4.02 -11.39 -0.82
C ARG A 117 4.51 -10.63 0.40
N TYR A 118 3.77 -9.61 0.80
CA TYR A 118 4.05 -8.81 1.98
C TYR A 118 2.87 -8.84 2.93
N ARG A 119 3.15 -8.70 4.22
CA ARG A 119 2.15 -8.43 5.24
C ARG A 119 2.68 -7.39 6.21
N VAL A 120 1.77 -6.60 6.76
CA VAL A 120 2.08 -5.52 7.67
C VAL A 120 1.22 -5.69 8.91
N TYR A 121 1.82 -5.48 10.06
CA TYR A 121 1.17 -5.40 11.36
C TYR A 121 1.34 -4.00 11.92
N ALA A 122 0.32 -3.48 12.59
CA ALA A 122 0.44 -2.31 13.43
C ALA A 122 0.80 -2.76 14.86
N TYR A 123 1.55 -1.95 15.58
CA TYR A 123 1.80 -2.15 17.00
C TYR A 123 1.66 -0.83 17.76
N ALA A 124 1.29 -0.92 19.02
CA ALA A 124 1.34 0.15 19.99
C ALA A 124 2.07 -0.35 21.24
N VAL A 125 2.71 0.56 21.95
CA VAL A 125 3.37 0.29 23.23
C VAL A 125 2.64 1.14 24.26
N ASN A 126 1.93 0.51 25.18
CA ASN A 126 1.44 1.20 26.37
C ASN A 126 2.47 1.10 27.48
N SER A 127 2.18 1.71 28.63
CA SER A 127 3.10 1.73 29.78
C SER A 127 3.41 0.34 30.37
N VAL A 128 2.66 -0.69 29.99
CA VAL A 128 2.74 -2.04 30.56
C VAL A 128 3.10 -3.08 29.50
N ASP A 129 2.54 -3.00 28.26
CA ASP A 129 2.63 -4.06 27.28
C ASP A 129 2.91 -3.59 25.85
N PHE A 130 3.58 -4.45 25.08
CA PHE A 130 3.69 -4.35 23.63
C PHE A 130 2.49 -5.00 22.98
N ILE A 131 1.55 -4.18 22.46
CA ILE A 131 0.35 -4.64 21.78
C ILE A 131 0.64 -4.70 20.28
N GLU A 132 0.62 -5.89 19.70
CA GLU A 132 0.70 -6.08 18.26
C GLU A 132 -0.65 -6.53 17.72
N ASN A 133 -1.12 -5.92 16.63
CA ASN A 133 -2.25 -6.46 15.88
C ASN A 133 -1.87 -7.81 15.27
N THR A 134 -2.08 -8.90 16.01
CA THR A 134 -1.75 -10.27 15.60
C THR A 134 -2.89 -10.96 14.85
N GLY A 135 -4.11 -10.42 14.92
CA GLY A 135 -5.31 -11.12 14.47
C GLY A 135 -5.60 -11.04 12.98
N ILE A 136 -5.56 -9.87 12.39
CA ILE A 136 -5.98 -9.64 11.00
C ILE A 136 -4.81 -9.10 10.19
N LYS A 137 -4.42 -9.86 9.19
CA LYS A 137 -3.22 -9.63 8.39
C LYS A 137 -3.57 -8.86 7.13
N SER A 138 -2.96 -7.70 6.89
CA SER A 138 -2.97 -7.15 5.55
C SER A 138 -2.01 -7.94 4.67
N ILE A 139 -2.55 -8.85 3.87
CA ILE A 139 -1.74 -9.71 2.99
C ILE A 139 -1.86 -9.20 1.57
N THR A 140 -0.72 -8.97 0.90
CA THR A 140 -0.73 -8.68 -0.53
C THR A 140 -1.01 -9.93 -1.35
N LYS A 141 -1.59 -9.76 -2.52
CA LYS A 141 -1.49 -10.71 -3.61
C LYS A 141 -0.02 -10.86 -4.05
N ASN A 142 0.29 -11.90 -4.81
CA ASN A 142 1.62 -12.05 -5.42
C ASN A 142 1.97 -10.79 -6.22
N PHE A 143 3.20 -10.31 -6.04
CA PHE A 143 3.72 -9.15 -6.74
C PHE A 143 5.09 -9.49 -7.36
N LEU A 144 5.17 -9.40 -8.68
CA LEU A 144 6.38 -9.72 -9.43
C LEU A 144 7.33 -8.53 -9.47
N TYR A 145 8.57 -8.74 -9.03
CA TYR A 145 9.63 -7.74 -9.23
C TYR A 145 10.26 -7.87 -10.61
N LEU A 146 10.33 -6.76 -11.31
CA LEU A 146 11.09 -6.65 -12.57
C LEU A 146 12.11 -5.54 -12.45
N GLN A 147 13.37 -5.91 -12.66
CA GLN A 147 14.47 -4.96 -12.73
C GLN A 147 14.28 -4.00 -13.90
N VAL A 148 14.57 -2.74 -13.67
CA VAL A 148 14.44 -1.67 -14.66
C VAL A 148 15.51 -1.83 -15.73
N PRO A 149 15.15 -1.84 -17.03
CA PRO A 149 16.13 -1.78 -18.11
C PRO A 149 16.78 -0.39 -18.14
N SER A 150 18.08 -0.31 -18.41
CA SER A 150 18.79 0.95 -18.59
C SER A 150 19.06 1.20 -20.07
N ILE A 151 18.80 2.42 -20.56
CA ILE A 151 19.14 2.82 -21.92
C ILE A 151 20.67 2.90 -22.01
N LYS A 152 21.26 2.06 -22.86
CA LYS A 152 22.70 2.00 -23.06
C LYS A 152 23.19 3.02 -24.08
N TYR A 153 22.40 3.18 -25.15
CA TYR A 153 22.85 3.91 -26.32
C TYR A 153 21.68 4.48 -27.09
N SER A 154 21.90 5.70 -27.62
CA SER A 154 21.01 6.29 -28.61
C SER A 154 21.87 7.00 -29.66
N LYS A 155 21.74 6.62 -30.91
CA LYS A 155 22.47 7.22 -32.03
C LYS A 155 21.53 7.57 -33.16
N LYS A 156 21.63 8.74 -33.72
CA LYS A 156 21.02 9.03 -35.01
C LYS A 156 21.63 8.12 -36.07
N SER A 157 20.84 7.29 -36.69
CA SER A 157 21.29 6.40 -37.77
C SER A 157 21.09 7.03 -39.16
N ARG A 158 20.13 7.97 -39.25
CA ARG A 158 19.84 8.78 -40.46
C ARG A 158 19.25 10.12 -40.01
N LYS A 159 19.07 11.06 -40.95
CA LYS A 159 18.45 12.38 -40.67
C LYS A 159 17.09 12.29 -39.93
N THR A 160 16.32 11.21 -40.18
CA THR A 160 14.94 11.00 -39.64
C THR A 160 14.80 9.75 -38.76
N ARG A 161 15.89 9.05 -38.43
CA ARG A 161 15.85 7.83 -37.61
C ARG A 161 16.88 7.86 -36.50
N CYS A 162 16.48 7.36 -35.34
CA CYS A 162 17.34 7.14 -34.19
C CYS A 162 17.23 5.69 -33.72
N LYS A 163 18.37 5.05 -33.51
CA LYS A 163 18.50 3.72 -32.94
C LYS A 163 18.64 3.83 -31.42
N ILE A 164 17.76 3.17 -30.69
CA ILE A 164 17.76 3.12 -29.22
C ILE A 164 18.04 1.71 -28.76
N SER A 165 19.00 1.55 -27.87
CA SER A 165 19.33 0.27 -27.24
C SER A 165 19.30 0.37 -25.72
N TRP A 166 19.01 -0.75 -25.05
CA TRP A 166 18.96 -0.84 -23.60
C TRP A 166 19.50 -2.17 -23.09
N LYS A 167 19.83 -2.22 -21.79
CA LYS A 167 20.24 -3.47 -21.14
C LYS A 167 19.04 -4.40 -21.06
N GLN A 168 19.19 -5.60 -21.62
CA GLN A 168 18.16 -6.62 -21.66
C GLN A 168 17.80 -7.08 -20.23
N ASN A 169 16.50 -7.24 -19.96
CA ASN A 169 16.01 -7.96 -18.78
C ASN A 169 15.62 -9.38 -19.19
N LYS A 170 16.42 -10.38 -18.79
CA LYS A 170 16.23 -11.79 -19.16
C LYS A 170 14.91 -12.40 -18.64
N LYS A 171 14.25 -11.76 -17.67
CA LYS A 171 12.98 -12.20 -17.07
C LYS A 171 11.74 -11.51 -17.66
N ALA A 172 11.93 -10.53 -18.55
CA ALA A 172 10.84 -9.82 -19.20
C ALA A 172 10.34 -10.57 -20.45
N ASP A 173 9.06 -10.38 -20.80
CA ASP A 173 8.47 -10.85 -22.03
C ASP A 173 8.58 -9.78 -23.14
N GLY A 174 8.86 -8.55 -22.76
CA GLY A 174 9.05 -7.44 -23.68
C GLY A 174 9.23 -6.10 -22.97
N TYR A 175 9.09 -5.02 -23.76
CA TYR A 175 9.39 -3.67 -23.32
C TYR A 175 8.35 -2.67 -23.84
N ASN A 176 8.10 -1.63 -23.03
CA ASN A 176 7.42 -0.43 -23.48
C ASN A 176 8.44 0.70 -23.54
N LEU A 177 8.52 1.36 -24.70
CA LEU A 177 9.31 2.58 -24.89
C LEU A 177 8.33 3.75 -24.95
N GLN A 178 8.54 4.77 -24.11
CA GLN A 178 7.85 6.06 -24.25
C GLN A 178 8.77 7.06 -24.93
N ILE A 179 8.19 7.79 -25.89
CA ILE A 179 8.87 8.79 -26.70
C ILE A 179 8.03 10.07 -26.64
N SER A 180 8.65 11.21 -26.37
CA SER A 180 7.97 12.50 -26.34
C SER A 180 8.93 13.62 -26.73
N THR A 181 8.41 14.71 -27.25
CA THR A 181 9.14 15.98 -27.44
C THR A 181 9.14 16.83 -26.16
N SER A 182 8.35 16.43 -25.14
CA SER A 182 8.29 17.07 -23.84
C SER A 182 9.03 16.22 -22.78
N LYS A 183 9.87 16.84 -21.97
CA LYS A 183 10.56 16.19 -20.83
C LYS A 183 9.58 15.64 -19.80
N GLN A 184 8.40 16.24 -19.66
CA GLN A 184 7.31 15.79 -18.77
C GLN A 184 6.48 14.66 -19.39
N PHE A 185 6.79 14.22 -20.60
CA PHE A 185 6.03 13.22 -21.34
C PHE A 185 4.54 13.57 -21.53
N LYS A 186 4.25 14.84 -21.84
CA LYS A 186 2.91 15.23 -22.29
C LYS A 186 2.63 14.56 -23.64
N LYS A 187 1.49 13.85 -23.73
CA LYS A 187 1.07 13.08 -24.94
C LYS A 187 2.17 12.20 -25.55
N PRO A 188 2.75 11.25 -24.80
CA PRO A 188 3.85 10.43 -25.31
C PRO A 188 3.35 9.38 -26.30
N VAL A 189 4.18 9.06 -27.29
CA VAL A 189 4.01 7.86 -28.11
C VAL A 189 4.55 6.66 -27.34
N ILE A 190 3.73 5.59 -27.22
CA ILE A 190 4.14 4.34 -26.57
C ILE A 190 4.37 3.27 -27.62
N LYS A 191 5.60 2.79 -27.75
CA LYS A 191 5.95 1.67 -28.60
C LYS A 191 6.09 0.40 -27.76
N LYS A 192 5.18 -0.56 -27.96
CA LYS A 192 5.26 -1.89 -27.34
C LYS A 192 6.15 -2.80 -28.17
N ILE A 193 7.16 -3.39 -27.55
CA ILE A 193 8.17 -4.25 -28.18
C ILE A 193 8.03 -5.63 -27.56
N LYS A 194 7.50 -6.57 -28.33
CA LYS A 194 7.36 -7.98 -27.92
C LYS A 194 8.71 -8.70 -28.08
N GLY A 195 8.98 -9.62 -27.18
CA GLY A 195 10.15 -10.50 -27.21
C GLY A 195 11.24 -10.11 -26.21
N LYS A 196 11.54 -11.05 -25.32
CA LYS A 196 12.51 -10.90 -24.22
C LYS A 196 13.94 -10.58 -24.68
N ARG A 197 14.32 -11.03 -25.88
CA ARG A 197 15.65 -10.81 -26.44
C ARG A 197 15.80 -9.47 -27.16
N LYS A 198 14.70 -8.76 -27.42
CA LYS A 198 14.77 -7.46 -28.13
C LYS A 198 15.26 -6.39 -27.16
N SER A 199 16.39 -5.78 -27.48
CA SER A 199 17.01 -4.70 -26.70
C SER A 199 17.38 -3.51 -27.56
N ILE A 200 16.85 -3.45 -28.78
CA ILE A 200 17.11 -2.42 -29.79
C ILE A 200 15.82 -2.13 -30.54
N THR A 201 15.60 -0.85 -30.84
CA THR A 201 14.53 -0.41 -31.76
C THR A 201 14.93 0.88 -32.45
N ASN A 202 14.29 1.13 -33.59
CA ASN A 202 14.39 2.42 -34.29
C ASN A 202 13.14 3.26 -33.99
N ILE A 203 13.34 4.55 -33.85
CA ILE A 203 12.27 5.53 -33.76
C ILE A 203 12.46 6.58 -34.86
N ASN A 204 11.34 7.12 -35.35
CA ASN A 204 11.37 8.26 -36.25
C ASN A 204 11.56 9.54 -35.43
N ILE A 205 12.39 10.44 -35.95
CA ILE A 205 12.66 11.75 -35.37
C ILE A 205 12.57 12.81 -36.46
N HIS A 206 12.19 14.02 -36.09
CA HIS A 206 12.22 15.15 -37.01
C HIS A 206 13.47 15.99 -36.77
N LYS A 207 13.97 16.59 -37.84
CA LYS A 207 15.11 17.54 -37.76
C LYS A 207 14.74 18.69 -36.82
N ASN A 208 15.71 19.18 -36.07
CA ASN A 208 15.58 20.32 -35.14
C ASN A 208 14.59 20.12 -33.97
N LYS A 209 14.18 18.86 -33.64
CA LYS A 209 13.40 18.55 -32.45
C LYS A 209 14.22 17.69 -31.47
N SER A 210 14.12 18.02 -30.19
CA SER A 210 14.63 17.16 -29.10
C SER A 210 13.57 16.12 -28.74
N TYR A 211 14.02 14.91 -28.47
CA TYR A 211 13.15 13.82 -28.02
C TYR A 211 13.64 13.28 -26.67
N TYR A 212 12.69 12.96 -25.82
CA TYR A 212 12.92 12.31 -24.54
C TYR A 212 12.39 10.90 -24.62
N VAL A 213 13.19 9.94 -24.19
CA VAL A 213 12.84 8.53 -24.22
C VAL A 213 13.09 7.88 -22.87
N LYS A 214 12.23 6.95 -22.51
CA LYS A 214 12.40 6.05 -21.36
C LYS A 214 11.81 4.69 -21.70
N VAL A 215 12.33 3.63 -21.07
CA VAL A 215 11.96 2.25 -21.31
C VAL A 215 11.59 1.57 -20.01
N ARG A 216 10.62 0.66 -20.06
CA ARG A 216 10.33 -0.28 -18.96
C ARG A 216 10.14 -1.69 -19.50
N ALA A 217 10.47 -2.67 -18.70
CA ALA A 217 10.19 -4.07 -18.97
C ALA A 217 8.75 -4.41 -18.58
N TYR A 218 8.15 -5.39 -19.26
CA TYR A 218 6.91 -6.02 -18.81
C TYR A 218 7.03 -7.53 -18.84
N LYS A 219 6.23 -8.19 -17.99
CA LYS A 219 6.04 -9.63 -17.95
C LYS A 219 4.57 -9.93 -17.72
N MET A 220 4.04 -10.92 -18.43
CA MET A 220 2.72 -11.48 -18.19
C MET A 220 2.87 -12.70 -17.28
N ASP A 221 2.09 -12.74 -16.21
CA ASP A 221 2.08 -13.83 -15.25
C ASP A 221 0.66 -14.01 -14.70
N ALA A 222 0.11 -15.22 -14.78
CA ALA A 222 -1.24 -15.56 -14.36
C ALA A 222 -2.32 -14.56 -14.83
N GLY A 223 -2.32 -14.21 -16.13
CA GLY A 223 -3.30 -13.29 -16.73
C GLY A 223 -3.09 -11.80 -16.39
N LYS A 224 -2.08 -11.46 -15.59
CA LYS A 224 -1.75 -10.09 -15.18
C LYS A 224 -0.46 -9.62 -15.84
N THR A 225 -0.44 -8.36 -16.28
CA THR A 225 0.78 -7.72 -16.77
C THR A 225 1.46 -6.94 -15.64
N TYR A 226 2.69 -7.31 -15.34
CA TYR A 226 3.57 -6.61 -14.42
C TYR A 226 4.55 -5.74 -15.19
N TYR A 227 4.85 -4.56 -14.65
CA TYR A 227 5.79 -3.64 -15.25
C TYR A 227 6.92 -3.32 -14.26
N SER A 228 8.15 -3.19 -14.77
CA SER A 228 9.21 -2.52 -14.02
C SER A 228 8.87 -1.02 -13.87
N ALA A 229 9.59 -0.31 -13.00
CA ALA A 229 9.62 1.13 -13.10
C ALA A 229 10.20 1.56 -14.48
N TRP A 230 9.98 2.83 -14.84
CA TRP A 230 10.61 3.42 -16.02
C TRP A 230 12.10 3.65 -15.77
N SER A 231 12.91 3.50 -16.81
CA SER A 231 14.33 3.90 -16.79
C SER A 231 14.49 5.42 -16.59
N TYR A 232 15.68 5.84 -16.30
CA TYR A 232 16.04 7.25 -16.46
C TYR A 232 15.74 7.74 -17.89
N ILE A 233 15.40 9.02 -17.98
CA ILE A 233 15.11 9.68 -19.25
C ILE A 233 16.42 9.89 -20.01
N LYS A 234 16.42 9.51 -21.29
CA LYS A 234 17.49 9.85 -22.23
C LYS A 234 16.98 10.89 -23.21
N MET A 235 17.72 11.98 -23.35
CA MET A 235 17.47 12.99 -24.37
C MET A 235 18.22 12.63 -25.67
N ILE A 236 17.57 12.87 -26.79
CA ILE A 236 18.09 12.72 -28.17
C ILE A 236 17.90 14.09 -28.85
N LYS A 237 19.00 14.67 -29.28
CA LYS A 237 19.04 15.93 -30.05
C LYS A 237 19.26 15.66 -31.54
#